data_b074d656eb241e5504c6980b69f95f53
#
_entry.id   b074d656eb241e5504c6980b69f95f53
#
_cell.length_a   1.000
_cell.length_b   1.000
_cell.length_c   1.000
_cell.angle_alpha   90.00
_cell.angle_beta   90.00
_cell.angle_gamma   90.00
#
_symmetry.space_group_name_H-M   'P 1'
#
loop_
_entity.id
_entity.type
_entity.pdbx_description
1 polymer ?
#
loop_
_entity_poly.entity_id
_entity_poly.type
_entity_poly.pdbx_seq_one_letter_code
_entity_poly.pdbx_strand_id
1 'polypeptide(L)'
;MQTVRRDVQRLSEAGMLLRFHGGVSLPRQAPAVSAWKERQAHRADAKARVARSVAAAIPEGATLMMGVGTTVEAVARELLNKPGLTVITYNLHVATLLSEHSDCKVHVAGGILRGRDNALEGDSAVQFLKQYKVDIGIISALGIDPDGAIRDRDQRDRPVIEAVHEQARESWLVVDSSKFAQQALAQVTCLQNMDRVFTEALPPQHITQLLHEAQVALTIAP
;
A
#
# COMPACT_ATOMS: atom_id res chain seq x y z
N MET A 1 -24.91 -10.78 37.61
CA MET A 1 -23.85 -11.71 37.07
C MET A 1 -24.22 -12.42 35.77
N GLN A 2 -25.47 -12.73 35.48
CA GLN A 2 -25.85 -13.40 34.20
C GLN A 2 -25.63 -12.51 32.95
N THR A 3 -25.82 -11.21 33.03
CA THR A 3 -25.68 -10.27 31.91
C THR A 3 -24.25 -10.22 31.38
N VAL A 4 -23.27 -10.09 32.29
CA VAL A 4 -21.84 -10.05 31.90
C VAL A 4 -21.41 -11.35 31.23
N ARG A 5 -21.84 -12.50 31.70
CA ARG A 5 -21.54 -13.79 31.10
C ARG A 5 -22.11 -13.91 29.66
N ARG A 6 -23.33 -13.41 29.47
CA ARG A 6 -23.99 -13.42 28.16
C ARG A 6 -23.32 -12.47 27.17
N ASP A 7 -22.91 -11.29 27.64
CA ASP A 7 -22.20 -10.32 26.81
C ASP A 7 -20.79 -10.84 26.41
N VAL A 8 -20.08 -11.43 27.36
CA VAL A 8 -18.78 -12.11 27.08
C VAL A 8 -18.95 -13.26 26.10
N GLN A 9 -20.02 -14.04 26.20
CA GLN A 9 -20.30 -15.14 25.28
C GLN A 9 -20.55 -14.59 23.86
N ARG A 10 -21.42 -13.58 23.73
CA ARG A 10 -21.73 -12.94 22.44
C ARG A 10 -20.51 -12.31 21.78
N LEU A 11 -19.67 -11.63 22.56
CA LEU A 11 -18.43 -11.03 22.08
C LEU A 11 -17.38 -12.08 21.70
N SER A 12 -17.36 -13.21 22.41
CA SER A 12 -16.46 -14.33 22.06
C SER A 12 -16.92 -15.08 20.80
N GLU A 13 -18.21 -15.29 20.62
CA GLU A 13 -18.80 -15.85 19.40
C GLU A 13 -18.60 -14.93 18.19
N ALA A 14 -18.59 -13.61 18.41
CA ALA A 14 -18.24 -12.61 17.41
C ALA A 14 -16.72 -12.46 17.15
N GLY A 15 -15.86 -13.27 17.80
CA GLY A 15 -14.41 -13.19 17.67
C GLY A 15 -13.76 -11.95 18.31
N MET A 16 -14.52 -11.14 19.03
CA MET A 16 -14.05 -9.90 19.65
C MET A 16 -13.35 -10.12 21.01
N LEU A 17 -13.52 -11.29 21.62
CA LEU A 17 -12.87 -11.71 22.86
C LEU A 17 -12.44 -13.17 22.79
N LEU A 18 -11.31 -13.49 23.44
CA LEU A 18 -10.89 -14.87 23.73
C LEU A 18 -11.23 -15.21 25.17
N ARG A 19 -11.85 -16.40 25.39
CA ARG A 19 -12.12 -16.94 26.73
C ARG A 19 -11.04 -17.95 27.12
N PHE A 20 -10.60 -17.88 28.36
CA PHE A 20 -9.74 -18.87 28.98
C PHE A 20 -10.24 -19.17 30.41
N HIS A 21 -9.68 -20.19 31.03
CA HIS A 21 -10.06 -20.54 32.40
C HIS A 21 -9.68 -19.40 33.36
N GLY A 22 -10.69 -18.73 33.89
CA GLY A 22 -10.50 -17.61 34.82
C GLY A 22 -10.63 -16.20 34.25
N GLY A 23 -10.86 -16.03 32.91
CA GLY A 23 -11.00 -14.68 32.37
C GLY A 23 -11.29 -14.58 30.88
N VAL A 24 -11.20 -13.36 30.41
CA VAL A 24 -11.29 -13.00 28.99
C VAL A 24 -10.12 -12.07 28.63
N SER A 25 -9.63 -12.19 27.41
CA SER A 25 -8.67 -11.25 26.83
C SER A 25 -9.16 -10.76 25.48
N LEU A 26 -8.64 -9.63 25.03
CA LEU A 26 -8.76 -9.28 23.63
C LEU A 26 -8.04 -10.35 22.79
N PRO A 27 -8.53 -10.67 21.58
CA PRO A 27 -7.77 -11.48 20.66
C PRO A 27 -6.36 -10.89 20.56
N ARG A 28 -5.32 -11.72 20.69
CA ARG A 28 -3.98 -11.28 20.31
C ARG A 28 -4.09 -10.78 18.89
N GLN A 29 -3.52 -9.61 18.59
CA GLN A 29 -3.41 -9.16 17.21
C GLN A 29 -2.92 -10.34 16.39
N ALA A 30 -3.65 -10.62 15.29
CA ALA A 30 -3.27 -11.70 14.39
C ALA A 30 -1.76 -11.57 14.08
N PRO A 31 -1.01 -12.68 14.00
CA PRO A 31 0.40 -12.62 13.62
C PRO A 31 0.55 -11.72 12.40
N ALA A 32 1.62 -10.92 12.36
CA ALA A 32 1.83 -9.91 11.32
C ALA A 32 1.61 -10.46 9.88
N VAL A 33 1.98 -11.71 9.66
CA VAL A 33 1.78 -12.43 8.40
C VAL A 33 0.30 -12.70 8.10
N SER A 34 -0.53 -13.06 9.10
CA SER A 34 -1.97 -13.26 8.89
C SER A 34 -2.68 -11.95 8.58
N ALA A 35 -2.33 -10.86 9.26
CA ALA A 35 -2.87 -9.54 8.98
C ALA A 35 -2.51 -9.04 7.55
N TRP A 36 -1.34 -9.40 7.03
CA TRP A 36 -0.98 -9.11 5.64
C TRP A 36 -1.80 -9.94 4.65
N LYS A 37 -1.95 -11.27 4.87
CA LYS A 37 -2.79 -12.14 4.05
C LYS A 37 -4.25 -11.72 4.02
N GLU A 38 -4.79 -11.31 5.16
CA GLU A 38 -6.13 -10.74 5.27
C GLU A 38 -6.28 -9.47 4.42
N ARG A 39 -5.29 -8.55 4.50
CA ARG A 39 -5.28 -7.35 3.65
C ARG A 39 -5.13 -7.68 2.17
N GLN A 40 -4.35 -8.71 1.81
CA GLN A 40 -4.20 -9.16 0.43
C GLN A 40 -5.52 -9.69 -0.13
N ALA A 41 -6.25 -10.50 0.64
CA ALA A 41 -7.55 -11.06 0.27
C ALA A 41 -8.67 -10.01 0.30
N HIS A 42 -8.58 -9.01 1.19
CA HIS A 42 -9.60 -7.96 1.30
C HIS A 42 -9.65 -7.15 0.01
N ARG A 43 -10.83 -7.10 -0.65
CA ARG A 43 -11.08 -6.41 -1.92
C ARG A 43 -10.08 -6.79 -3.03
N ALA A 44 -9.73 -8.05 -3.13
CA ALA A 44 -8.77 -8.55 -4.11
C ALA A 44 -9.17 -8.19 -5.55
N ASP A 45 -10.46 -8.29 -5.91
CA ASP A 45 -10.97 -7.94 -7.24
C ASP A 45 -10.80 -6.44 -7.55
N ALA A 46 -11.08 -5.56 -6.57
CA ALA A 46 -10.87 -4.13 -6.70
C ALA A 46 -9.40 -3.79 -6.97
N LYS A 47 -8.49 -4.39 -6.19
CA LYS A 47 -7.05 -4.22 -6.39
C LYS A 47 -6.56 -4.77 -7.72
N ALA A 48 -7.11 -5.88 -8.19
CA ALA A 48 -6.77 -6.43 -9.50
C ALA A 48 -7.21 -5.52 -10.65
N ARG A 49 -8.40 -4.88 -10.53
CA ARG A 49 -8.86 -3.87 -11.50
C ARG A 49 -7.92 -2.68 -11.54
N VAL A 50 -7.60 -2.09 -10.37
CA VAL A 50 -6.62 -1.01 -10.24
C VAL A 50 -5.28 -1.42 -10.85
N ALA A 51 -4.77 -2.61 -10.50
CA ALA A 51 -3.49 -3.11 -10.96
C ALA A 51 -3.40 -3.21 -12.49
N ARG A 52 -4.45 -3.75 -13.14
CA ARG A 52 -4.51 -3.81 -14.62
C ARG A 52 -4.47 -2.42 -15.25
N SER A 53 -5.23 -1.45 -14.70
CA SER A 53 -5.21 -0.06 -15.19
C SER A 53 -3.83 0.58 -15.05
N VAL A 54 -3.16 0.35 -13.90
CA VAL A 54 -1.80 0.85 -13.67
C VAL A 54 -0.81 0.20 -14.63
N ALA A 55 -0.84 -1.13 -14.76
CA ALA A 55 0.06 -1.86 -15.67
C ALA A 55 -0.13 -1.44 -17.14
N ALA A 56 -1.37 -1.16 -17.57
CA ALA A 56 -1.64 -0.65 -18.91
C ALA A 56 -1.07 0.76 -19.15
N ALA A 57 -0.99 1.59 -18.10
CA ALA A 57 -0.45 2.94 -18.19
C ALA A 57 1.10 3.00 -18.12
N ILE A 58 1.76 1.96 -17.60
CA ILE A 58 3.23 1.89 -17.51
C ILE A 58 3.81 1.57 -18.91
N PRO A 59 4.74 2.36 -19.45
CA PRO A 59 5.42 2.03 -20.71
C PRO A 59 6.33 0.78 -20.59
N GLU A 60 6.59 0.12 -21.71
CA GLU A 60 7.67 -0.88 -21.79
C GLU A 60 9.03 -0.21 -21.56
N GLY A 61 9.95 -0.92 -20.94
CA GLY A 61 11.28 -0.39 -20.60
C GLY A 61 11.31 0.65 -19.49
N ALA A 62 10.18 0.95 -18.85
CA ALA A 62 10.11 1.96 -17.80
C ALA A 62 10.95 1.61 -16.57
N THR A 63 11.45 2.65 -15.90
CA THR A 63 12.08 2.54 -14.59
C THR A 63 11.07 2.86 -13.50
N LEU A 64 10.90 1.96 -12.53
CA LEU A 64 9.87 2.06 -11.50
C LEU A 64 10.51 2.06 -10.10
N MET A 65 9.95 2.84 -9.19
CA MET A 65 10.20 2.69 -7.74
C MET A 65 8.91 2.24 -7.07
N MET A 66 8.89 1.00 -6.58
CA MET A 66 7.67 0.38 -6.06
C MET A 66 7.72 0.26 -4.54
N GLY A 67 6.74 0.87 -3.90
CA GLY A 67 6.57 0.90 -2.44
C GLY A 67 5.91 -0.35 -1.86
N VAL A 68 5.44 -0.19 -0.63
CA VAL A 68 4.78 -1.25 0.15
C VAL A 68 3.27 -1.15 0.01
N GLY A 69 2.59 -2.29 0.02
CA GLY A 69 1.15 -2.38 0.03
C GLY A 69 0.60 -3.48 -0.87
N THR A 70 -0.49 -4.09 -0.45
CA THR A 70 -1.10 -5.22 -1.20
C THR A 70 -1.66 -4.80 -2.56
N THR A 71 -1.97 -3.52 -2.78
CA THR A 71 -2.34 -2.98 -4.10
C THR A 71 -1.09 -2.83 -4.98
N VAL A 72 0.05 -2.37 -4.43
CA VAL A 72 1.33 -2.32 -5.15
C VAL A 72 1.79 -3.72 -5.57
N GLU A 73 1.62 -4.72 -4.70
CA GLU A 73 1.90 -6.13 -5.03
C GLU A 73 0.98 -6.66 -6.13
N ALA A 74 -0.29 -6.24 -6.15
CA ALA A 74 -1.20 -6.57 -7.24
C ALA A 74 -0.70 -5.95 -8.58
N VAL A 75 -0.22 -4.70 -8.56
CA VAL A 75 0.42 -4.07 -9.73
C VAL A 75 1.63 -4.89 -10.18
N ALA A 76 2.51 -5.28 -9.27
CA ALA A 76 3.68 -6.09 -9.60
C ALA A 76 3.32 -7.42 -10.31
N ARG A 77 2.20 -8.06 -9.93
CA ARG A 77 1.71 -9.27 -10.62
C ARG A 77 1.30 -9.00 -12.07
N GLU A 78 0.64 -7.90 -12.34
CA GLU A 78 0.25 -7.51 -13.70
C GLU A 78 1.44 -7.09 -14.58
N LEU A 79 2.59 -6.78 -13.95
CA LEU A 79 3.83 -6.43 -14.65
C LEU A 79 4.70 -7.62 -15.06
N LEU A 80 4.36 -8.85 -14.64
CA LEU A 80 5.16 -10.05 -14.94
C LEU A 80 5.39 -10.31 -16.45
N ASN A 81 4.50 -9.84 -17.30
CA ASN A 81 4.61 -10.00 -18.75
C ASN A 81 5.05 -8.70 -19.47
N LYS A 82 5.43 -7.66 -18.75
CA LYS A 82 5.85 -6.40 -19.35
C LYS A 82 7.38 -6.38 -19.55
N PRO A 83 7.87 -6.25 -20.78
CA PRO A 83 9.30 -6.39 -21.04
C PRO A 83 10.12 -5.17 -20.63
N GLY A 84 11.40 -5.41 -20.35
CA GLY A 84 12.44 -4.41 -20.21
C GLY A 84 12.39 -3.54 -18.97
N LEU A 85 11.57 -3.89 -17.96
CA LEU A 85 11.43 -3.08 -16.76
C LEU A 85 12.69 -3.08 -15.89
N THR A 86 12.94 -1.93 -15.25
CA THR A 86 13.89 -1.83 -14.14
C THR A 86 13.12 -1.37 -12.90
N VAL A 87 13.12 -2.18 -11.85
CA VAL A 87 12.35 -1.92 -10.63
C VAL A 87 13.28 -1.74 -9.44
N ILE A 88 13.15 -0.62 -8.76
CA ILE A 88 13.77 -0.31 -7.47
C ILE A 88 12.71 -0.49 -6.39
N THR A 89 12.98 -1.28 -5.35
CA THR A 89 11.97 -1.52 -4.32
C THR A 89 12.58 -1.75 -2.93
N TYR A 90 11.82 -1.39 -1.92
CA TYR A 90 12.04 -1.75 -0.52
C TYR A 90 10.98 -2.73 0.00
N ASN A 91 10.23 -3.37 -0.90
CA ASN A 91 9.21 -4.38 -0.63
C ASN A 91 9.70 -5.75 -1.10
N LEU A 92 10.00 -6.66 -0.16
CA LEU A 92 10.48 -8.00 -0.49
C LEU A 92 9.45 -8.86 -1.23
N HIS A 93 8.14 -8.63 -1.06
CA HIS A 93 7.13 -9.34 -1.85
C HIS A 93 7.19 -8.94 -3.32
N VAL A 94 7.32 -7.63 -3.61
CA VAL A 94 7.51 -7.12 -4.97
C VAL A 94 8.82 -7.66 -5.55
N ALA A 95 9.92 -7.59 -4.78
CA ALA A 95 11.22 -8.07 -5.21
C ALA A 95 11.19 -9.55 -5.58
N THR A 96 10.66 -10.41 -4.70
CA THR A 96 10.55 -11.85 -4.95
C THR A 96 9.70 -12.14 -6.18
N LEU A 97 8.53 -11.50 -6.29
CA LEU A 97 7.62 -11.72 -7.39
C LEU A 97 8.24 -11.37 -8.75
N LEU A 98 8.87 -10.19 -8.85
CA LEU A 98 9.45 -9.72 -10.11
C LEU A 98 10.81 -10.36 -10.43
N SER A 99 11.52 -10.94 -9.45
CA SER A 99 12.76 -11.67 -9.70
C SER A 99 12.55 -12.99 -10.47
N GLU A 100 11.32 -13.50 -10.49
CA GLU A 100 10.94 -14.66 -11.30
C GLU A 100 10.81 -14.32 -12.79
N HIS A 101 10.77 -13.02 -13.12
CA HIS A 101 10.67 -12.54 -14.50
C HIS A 101 12.06 -12.28 -15.10
N SER A 102 12.42 -13.02 -16.11
CA SER A 102 13.78 -13.00 -16.69
C SER A 102 14.20 -11.67 -17.33
N ASP A 103 13.24 -10.83 -17.74
CA ASP A 103 13.49 -9.55 -18.43
C ASP A 103 13.25 -8.32 -17.52
N CYS A 104 13.11 -8.51 -16.22
CA CYS A 104 13.00 -7.44 -15.24
C CYS A 104 14.25 -7.35 -14.37
N LYS A 105 14.90 -6.16 -14.36
CA LYS A 105 15.99 -5.88 -13.42
C LYS A 105 15.42 -5.39 -12.11
N VAL A 106 15.65 -6.13 -11.01
CA VAL A 106 15.16 -5.77 -9.69
C VAL A 106 16.30 -5.34 -8.79
N HIS A 107 16.25 -4.10 -8.32
CA HIS A 107 17.16 -3.55 -7.32
C HIS A 107 16.44 -3.48 -5.99
N VAL A 108 16.97 -4.15 -4.98
CA VAL A 108 16.33 -4.25 -3.66
C VAL A 108 17.12 -3.43 -2.64
N ALA A 109 16.43 -2.55 -1.91
CA ALA A 109 17.04 -1.82 -0.81
C ALA A 109 17.56 -2.79 0.27
N GLY A 110 18.66 -2.42 0.92
CA GLY A 110 19.05 -3.03 2.17
C GLY A 110 18.38 -2.33 3.35
N GLY A 111 18.37 -2.96 4.52
CA GLY A 111 17.82 -2.35 5.72
C GLY A 111 17.27 -3.34 6.73
N ILE A 112 16.44 -2.85 7.64
CA ILE A 112 15.78 -3.66 8.67
C ILE A 112 14.49 -4.22 8.08
N LEU A 113 14.36 -5.55 8.11
CA LEU A 113 13.13 -6.20 7.64
C LEU A 113 12.01 -6.05 8.66
N ARG A 114 10.94 -5.40 8.23
CA ARG A 114 9.69 -5.29 8.99
C ARG A 114 8.77 -6.46 8.67
N GLY A 115 8.64 -7.40 9.61
CA GLY A 115 7.97 -8.68 9.38
C GLY A 115 6.44 -8.63 9.13
N ARG A 116 5.78 -7.48 9.35
CA ARG A 116 4.31 -7.36 9.17
C ARG A 116 3.89 -7.22 7.70
N ASP A 117 4.75 -6.74 6.82
CA ASP A 117 4.49 -6.43 5.42
C ASP A 117 5.72 -6.59 4.52
N ASN A 118 6.78 -7.18 5.07
CA ASN A 118 8.04 -7.44 4.39
C ASN A 118 8.68 -6.18 3.75
N ALA A 119 8.44 -5.01 4.37
CA ALA A 119 9.12 -3.78 4.02
C ALA A 119 10.54 -3.74 4.61
N LEU A 120 11.46 -3.19 3.86
CA LEU A 120 12.79 -2.82 4.34
C LEU A 120 12.77 -1.37 4.80
N GLU A 121 13.16 -1.11 6.04
CA GLU A 121 13.11 0.22 6.67
C GLU A 121 14.47 0.65 7.22
N GLY A 122 14.56 1.91 7.61
CA GLY A 122 15.75 2.55 8.16
C GLY A 122 16.51 3.41 7.16
N ASP A 123 17.50 4.15 7.65
CA ASP A 123 18.27 5.11 6.86
C ASP A 123 18.97 4.47 5.65
N SER A 124 19.41 3.22 5.76
CA SER A 124 20.02 2.49 4.66
C SER A 124 19.05 2.29 3.48
N ALA A 125 17.78 2.02 3.76
CA ALA A 125 16.76 1.91 2.70
C ALA A 125 16.53 3.26 2.03
N VAL A 126 16.39 4.34 2.80
CA VAL A 126 16.22 5.71 2.27
C VAL A 126 17.42 6.12 1.41
N GLN A 127 18.65 5.93 1.92
CA GLN A 127 19.87 6.28 1.18
C GLN A 127 20.02 5.47 -0.10
N PHE A 128 19.62 4.20 -0.10
CA PHE A 128 19.61 3.37 -1.29
C PHE A 128 18.64 3.91 -2.35
N LEU A 129 17.40 4.24 -1.98
CA LEU A 129 16.40 4.78 -2.90
C LEU A 129 16.86 6.11 -3.51
N LYS A 130 17.52 6.98 -2.73
CA LYS A 130 18.03 8.28 -3.19
C LYS A 130 19.16 8.20 -4.23
N GLN A 131 19.74 7.02 -4.48
CA GLN A 131 20.75 6.82 -5.52
C GLN A 131 20.16 6.69 -6.94
N TYR A 132 18.86 6.50 -7.06
CA TYR A 132 18.18 6.26 -8.32
C TYR A 132 17.29 7.43 -8.71
N LYS A 133 17.13 7.67 -10.01
CA LYS A 133 16.08 8.51 -10.58
C LYS A 133 15.24 7.63 -11.50
N VAL A 134 13.92 7.59 -11.27
CA VAL A 134 12.99 6.69 -11.97
C VAL A 134 11.91 7.48 -12.71
N ASP A 135 11.28 6.82 -13.67
CA ASP A 135 10.16 7.43 -14.40
C ASP A 135 8.92 7.51 -13.51
N ILE A 136 8.60 6.43 -12.78
CA ILE A 136 7.36 6.34 -12.00
C ILE A 136 7.65 5.80 -10.60
N GLY A 137 7.21 6.54 -9.59
CA GLY A 137 7.12 6.10 -8.19
C GLY A 137 5.70 5.63 -7.89
N ILE A 138 5.54 4.41 -7.37
CA ILE A 138 4.23 3.81 -7.08
C ILE A 138 4.11 3.56 -5.59
N ILE A 139 3.18 4.24 -4.94
CA ILE A 139 2.87 4.09 -3.52
C ILE A 139 1.41 3.69 -3.32
N SER A 140 1.11 3.15 -2.14
CA SER A 140 -0.25 2.91 -1.67
C SER A 140 -0.49 3.62 -0.35
N ALA A 141 -1.71 3.55 0.16
CA ALA A 141 -2.11 4.15 1.44
C ALA A 141 -2.88 3.15 2.30
N LEU A 142 -2.80 3.33 3.61
CA LEU A 142 -3.70 2.65 4.52
C LEU A 142 -5.03 3.39 4.62
N GLY A 143 -5.01 4.72 4.62
CA GLY A 143 -6.18 5.59 4.62
C GLY A 143 -5.90 6.95 3.99
N ILE A 144 -6.96 7.65 3.61
CA ILE A 144 -6.92 9.00 3.05
C ILE A 144 -7.97 9.82 3.78
N ASP A 145 -7.54 10.87 4.44
CA ASP A 145 -8.42 11.78 5.17
C ASP A 145 -9.18 12.72 4.22
N PRO A 146 -10.27 13.35 4.67
CA PRO A 146 -11.07 14.26 3.85
C PRO A 146 -10.30 15.49 3.33
N ASP A 147 -9.22 15.90 3.99
CA ASP A 147 -8.34 16.99 3.58
C ASP A 147 -7.25 16.57 2.58
N GLY A 148 -7.26 15.29 2.16
CA GLY A 148 -6.30 14.71 1.24
C GLY A 148 -5.02 14.21 1.89
N ALA A 149 -4.90 14.22 3.21
CA ALA A 149 -3.76 13.64 3.90
C ALA A 149 -3.71 12.13 3.70
N ILE A 150 -2.61 11.64 3.16
CA ILE A 150 -2.35 10.19 2.99
C ILE A 150 -1.76 9.66 4.28
N ARG A 151 -2.41 8.62 4.82
CA ARG A 151 -2.13 8.05 6.13
C ARG A 151 -1.61 6.63 6.06
N ASP A 152 -0.67 6.33 6.97
CA ASP A 152 -0.22 4.96 7.24
C ASP A 152 -0.17 4.69 8.77
N ARG A 153 0.27 3.51 9.17
CA ARG A 153 0.32 3.08 10.58
C ARG A 153 1.45 3.74 11.36
N ASP A 154 2.55 4.05 10.66
CA ASP A 154 3.83 4.37 11.30
C ASP A 154 4.50 5.55 10.60
N GLN A 155 4.99 6.50 11.38
CA GLN A 155 5.77 7.64 10.85
C GLN A 155 7.07 7.20 10.17
N ARG A 156 7.58 6.00 10.46
CA ARG A 156 8.78 5.45 9.82
C ARG A 156 8.60 5.17 8.33
N ASP A 157 7.36 5.11 7.84
CA ASP A 157 7.07 4.99 6.41
C ASP A 157 7.29 6.31 5.66
N ARG A 158 7.22 7.46 6.35
CA ARG A 158 7.34 8.78 5.74
C ARG A 158 8.67 9.00 5.00
N PRO A 159 9.87 8.75 5.57
CA PRO A 159 11.13 9.01 4.87
C PRO A 159 11.31 8.19 3.58
N VAL A 160 10.83 6.94 3.56
CA VAL A 160 10.89 6.11 2.34
C VAL A 160 9.88 6.57 1.28
N ILE A 161 8.68 7.01 1.68
CA ILE A 161 7.68 7.57 0.77
C ILE A 161 8.14 8.91 0.20
N GLU A 162 8.75 9.78 1.02
CA GLU A 162 9.37 11.02 0.56
C GLU A 162 10.49 10.74 -0.45
N ALA A 163 11.36 9.75 -0.19
CA ALA A 163 12.40 9.37 -1.12
C ALA A 163 11.82 8.85 -2.45
N VAL A 164 10.74 8.05 -2.43
CA VAL A 164 10.06 7.62 -3.65
C VAL A 164 9.56 8.82 -4.44
N HIS A 165 8.88 9.77 -3.79
CA HIS A 165 8.37 10.97 -4.43
C HIS A 165 9.49 11.86 -5.00
N GLU A 166 10.55 12.15 -4.23
CA GLU A 166 11.69 12.95 -4.65
C GLU A 166 12.44 12.35 -5.85
N GLN A 167 12.47 11.03 -5.96
CA GLN A 167 13.24 10.32 -6.97
C GLN A 167 12.44 9.91 -8.20
N ALA A 168 11.13 10.03 -8.18
CA ALA A 168 10.28 9.77 -9.33
C ALA A 168 10.05 11.03 -10.18
N ARG A 169 9.88 10.86 -11.50
CA ARG A 169 9.38 11.92 -12.41
C ARG A 169 7.88 12.09 -12.28
N GLU A 170 7.18 10.98 -12.07
CA GLU A 170 5.75 10.95 -11.72
C GLU A 170 5.53 10.08 -10.47
N SER A 171 4.73 10.57 -9.55
CA SER A 171 4.33 9.87 -8.32
C SER A 171 2.88 9.41 -8.43
N TRP A 172 2.69 8.09 -8.45
CA TRP A 172 1.38 7.46 -8.60
C TRP A 172 0.91 6.83 -7.30
N LEU A 173 -0.31 7.19 -6.89
CA LEU A 173 -1.01 6.55 -5.78
C LEU A 173 -1.95 5.47 -6.30
N VAL A 174 -1.82 4.25 -5.78
CA VAL A 174 -2.66 3.11 -6.15
C VAL A 174 -3.44 2.61 -4.94
N VAL A 175 -4.76 2.78 -4.93
CA VAL A 175 -5.62 2.48 -3.78
C VAL A 175 -6.95 1.88 -4.22
N ASP A 176 -7.51 0.98 -3.43
CA ASP A 176 -8.91 0.64 -3.54
C ASP A 176 -9.80 1.68 -2.83
N SER A 177 -11.05 1.83 -3.27
CA SER A 177 -11.96 2.89 -2.81
C SER A 177 -12.25 2.88 -1.31
N SER A 178 -12.00 1.78 -0.59
CA SER A 178 -12.16 1.74 0.87
C SER A 178 -11.22 2.68 1.61
N LYS A 179 -10.12 3.11 0.95
CA LYS A 179 -9.10 3.96 1.58
C LYS A 179 -9.57 5.39 1.82
N PHE A 180 -10.55 5.86 1.07
CA PHE A 180 -11.16 7.19 1.28
C PHE A 180 -12.07 7.30 2.52
N ALA A 181 -12.32 6.20 3.22
CA ALA A 181 -13.10 6.16 4.46
C ALA A 181 -12.32 5.54 5.63
N GLN A 182 -11.07 5.14 5.40
CA GLN A 182 -10.26 4.45 6.41
C GLN A 182 -9.31 5.45 7.10
N GLN A 183 -9.36 5.45 8.43
CA GLN A 183 -8.45 6.24 9.26
C GLN A 183 -7.15 5.48 9.54
N ALA A 184 -6.04 6.22 9.64
CA ALA A 184 -4.77 5.71 10.11
C ALA A 184 -3.99 6.78 10.87
N LEU A 185 -2.98 6.37 11.65
CA LEU A 185 -2.36 7.22 12.66
C LEU A 185 -1.46 8.30 12.06
N ALA A 186 -0.54 7.91 11.17
CA ALA A 186 0.55 8.76 10.76
C ALA A 186 0.32 9.35 9.36
N GLN A 187 0.42 10.67 9.23
CA GLN A 187 0.49 11.29 7.92
C GLN A 187 1.86 11.06 7.30
N VAL A 188 1.88 10.50 6.11
CA VAL A 188 3.12 10.19 5.37
C VAL A 188 3.33 11.09 4.15
N THR A 189 2.26 11.57 3.53
CA THR A 189 2.25 12.55 2.44
C THR A 189 0.83 13.10 2.27
N CYS A 190 0.51 13.70 1.12
CA CYS A 190 -0.83 14.17 0.77
C CYS A 190 -1.12 13.94 -0.73
N LEU A 191 -2.41 13.99 -1.10
CA LEU A 191 -2.86 13.79 -2.49
C LEU A 191 -2.28 14.81 -3.45
N GLN A 192 -2.07 16.05 -2.99
CA GLN A 192 -1.52 17.16 -3.79
C GLN A 192 -0.07 16.92 -4.26
N ASN A 193 0.64 15.99 -3.61
CA ASN A 193 2.00 15.61 -4.00
C ASN A 193 2.03 14.48 -5.04
N MET A 194 0.86 13.97 -5.47
CA MET A 194 0.76 12.93 -6.47
C MET A 194 0.49 13.54 -7.84
N ASP A 195 1.04 12.92 -8.88
CA ASP A 195 0.72 13.25 -10.27
C ASP A 195 -0.53 12.51 -10.74
N ARG A 196 -0.74 11.28 -10.22
CA ARG A 196 -1.87 10.45 -10.61
C ARG A 196 -2.38 9.57 -9.48
N VAL A 197 -3.70 9.42 -9.39
CA VAL A 197 -4.39 8.49 -8.48
C VAL A 197 -5.15 7.47 -9.30
N PHE A 198 -4.96 6.18 -8.98
CA PHE A 198 -5.71 5.06 -9.53
C PHE A 198 -6.59 4.44 -8.46
N THR A 199 -7.87 4.27 -8.77
CA THR A 199 -8.85 3.60 -7.90
C THR A 199 -9.94 2.94 -8.76
N GLU A 200 -10.72 2.01 -8.21
CA GLU A 200 -11.74 1.27 -8.98
C GLU A 200 -13.14 1.86 -8.89
N ALA A 201 -13.32 2.91 -8.07
CA ALA A 201 -14.60 3.60 -7.95
C ALA A 201 -14.36 5.11 -7.76
N LEU A 202 -15.37 5.91 -8.11
CA LEU A 202 -15.29 7.36 -7.95
C LEU A 202 -15.11 7.71 -6.46
N PRO A 203 -14.05 8.47 -6.11
CA PRO A 203 -13.86 8.97 -4.74
C PRO A 203 -14.97 9.91 -4.30
N PRO A 204 -15.13 10.17 -3.00
CA PRO A 204 -16.04 11.20 -2.50
C PRO A 204 -15.84 12.55 -3.17
N GLN A 205 -16.93 13.34 -3.33
CA GLN A 205 -16.91 14.59 -4.09
C GLN A 205 -15.82 15.57 -3.61
N HIS A 206 -15.60 15.71 -2.31
CA HIS A 206 -14.57 16.59 -1.78
C HIS A 206 -13.15 16.14 -2.17
N ILE A 207 -12.90 14.82 -2.29
CA ILE A 207 -11.62 14.29 -2.78
C ILE A 207 -11.46 14.54 -4.28
N THR A 208 -12.51 14.31 -5.10
CA THR A 208 -12.44 14.59 -6.54
C THR A 208 -12.20 16.06 -6.82
N GLN A 209 -12.83 16.95 -6.04
CA GLN A 209 -12.60 18.40 -6.12
C GLN A 209 -11.15 18.75 -5.76
N LEU A 210 -10.63 18.21 -4.66
CA LEU A 210 -9.25 18.42 -4.24
C LEU A 210 -8.23 17.96 -5.30
N LEU A 211 -8.44 16.78 -5.89
CA LEU A 211 -7.59 16.27 -6.97
C LEU A 211 -7.63 17.20 -8.20
N HIS A 212 -8.80 17.69 -8.56
CA HIS A 212 -8.97 18.64 -9.67
C HIS A 212 -8.26 19.96 -9.41
N GLU A 213 -8.43 20.55 -8.22
CA GLU A 213 -7.78 21.80 -7.82
C GLU A 213 -6.24 21.67 -7.78
N ALA A 214 -5.73 20.53 -7.35
CA ALA A 214 -4.30 20.20 -7.33
C ALA A 214 -3.75 19.72 -8.69
N GLN A 215 -4.59 19.65 -9.74
CA GLN A 215 -4.21 19.12 -11.06
C GLN A 215 -3.70 17.67 -11.04
N VAL A 216 -4.13 16.87 -10.10
CA VAL A 216 -3.79 15.45 -9.98
C VAL A 216 -4.71 14.62 -10.89
N ALA A 217 -4.13 13.84 -11.78
CA ALA A 217 -4.90 13.00 -12.69
C ALA A 217 -5.60 11.86 -11.92
N LEU A 218 -6.91 11.68 -12.13
CA LEU A 218 -7.68 10.60 -11.55
C LEU A 218 -8.02 9.56 -12.63
N THR A 219 -7.66 8.31 -12.39
CA THR A 219 -8.00 7.18 -13.25
C THR A 219 -8.92 6.22 -12.50
N ILE A 220 -10.12 6.01 -13.00
CA ILE A 220 -11.07 5.02 -12.48
C ILE A 220 -10.90 3.73 -13.28
N ALA A 221 -10.46 2.68 -12.62
CA ALA A 221 -10.27 1.36 -13.23
C ALA A 221 -11.63 0.71 -13.53
N PRO A 222 -11.84 0.20 -14.74
CA PRO A 222 -13.09 -0.44 -15.16
C PRO A 222 -13.41 -1.73 -14.42
#